data_d594ad73ad8d3d5e6e94f9f27a13f633
#
_entry.id   d594ad73ad8d3d5e6e94f9f27a13f633
#
_cell.length_a   1.000
_cell.length_b   1.000
_cell.length_c   1.000
_cell.angle_alpha   90.00
_cell.angle_beta   90.00
_cell.angle_gamma   90.00
#
_symmetry.space_group_name_H-M   'P 1'
#
loop_
_entity.id
_entity.type
_entity.pdbx_description
1 polymer ?
#
loop_
_entity_poly.entity_id
_entity_poly.type
_entity_poly.pdbx_seq_one_letter_code
_entity_poly.pdbx_strand_id
1 'polypeptide(L)'
;GGGGDGKKVTPTMGERQPILSRIETGAKVDPALADVSVVLPPARVNETWAQAGGNAAKSYGHLALADTPSRLFSVNVEGASQRRRLGASPVIGDGMMFVVGGNGALTAFDAQTGARRWGYNPGVANNLKPSAFGGGASYDDGKIYMTDGVGDVVALNASDGSVIWKVKPSGPLRGSPTVAFGSIFVMTQDNQIFALNATNGEVQWQESGSSTQAGVFGVAAPAAGQGTVIAGYSSGELIAHRYENGRTLWADALALTSISTQVGSLTDIDADPIIDNGRVYALGQGGRMAAYELVSGQRIWELNLAGISTPAI
;
A
#
# COMPACT_ATOMS: atom_id res chain seq x y z
N GLY A 1 -44.95 -43.01 -28.29
CA GLY A 1 -45.40 -42.05 -27.32
C GLY A 1 -44.25 -41.65 -26.41
N GLY A 2 -43.64 -40.46 -26.64
CA GLY A 2 -42.63 -39.90 -25.77
C GLY A 2 -43.22 -38.63 -25.15
N GLY A 3 -43.50 -38.70 -23.84
CA GLY A 3 -43.89 -37.55 -23.08
C GLY A 3 -42.67 -36.72 -22.66
N GLY A 4 -42.59 -35.47 -23.18
CA GLY A 4 -41.60 -34.49 -22.72
C GLY A 4 -42.06 -33.85 -21.40
N ASP A 5 -41.32 -34.08 -20.36
CA ASP A 5 -41.50 -33.42 -19.08
C ASP A 5 -41.06 -31.96 -19.16
N GLY A 6 -42.00 -31.07 -19.41
CA GLY A 6 -41.78 -29.62 -19.36
C GLY A 6 -41.54 -29.17 -17.92
N LYS A 7 -40.32 -28.74 -17.60
CA LYS A 7 -40.02 -28.09 -16.34
C LYS A 7 -41.01 -26.95 -16.07
N LYS A 8 -41.82 -27.10 -15.04
CA LYS A 8 -42.67 -26.02 -14.51
C LYS A 8 -41.80 -24.88 -14.05
N VAL A 9 -41.79 -23.78 -14.78
CA VAL A 9 -41.18 -22.52 -14.36
C VAL A 9 -42.16 -21.89 -13.36
N THR A 10 -41.78 -21.82 -12.12
CA THR A 10 -42.53 -21.09 -11.09
C THR A 10 -42.35 -19.59 -11.37
N PRO A 11 -43.46 -18.85 -11.61
CA PRO A 11 -43.34 -17.41 -11.81
C PRO A 11 -42.92 -16.76 -10.51
N THR A 12 -41.71 -16.18 -10.44
CA THR A 12 -41.31 -15.30 -9.37
C THR A 12 -42.03 -13.97 -9.54
N MET A 13 -42.98 -13.69 -8.65
CA MET A 13 -43.62 -12.38 -8.54
C MET A 13 -42.68 -11.46 -7.78
N GLY A 14 -42.30 -10.33 -8.41
CA GLY A 14 -41.48 -9.29 -7.81
C GLY A 14 -40.67 -8.55 -8.88
N GLU A 15 -40.47 -7.27 -8.71
CA GLU A 15 -39.56 -6.48 -9.53
C GLU A 15 -38.13 -6.95 -9.28
N ARG A 16 -37.48 -7.54 -10.27
CA ARG A 16 -36.08 -7.94 -10.22
C ARG A 16 -35.23 -6.67 -10.26
N GLN A 17 -34.71 -6.25 -9.12
CA GLN A 17 -33.62 -5.28 -9.09
C GLN A 17 -32.29 -6.02 -9.32
N PRO A 18 -31.49 -5.63 -10.32
CA PRO A 18 -30.17 -6.23 -10.54
C PRO A 18 -29.31 -6.02 -9.28
N ILE A 19 -28.73 -7.09 -8.74
CA ILE A 19 -27.84 -7.02 -7.58
C ILE A 19 -26.63 -6.11 -7.88
N LEU A 20 -26.23 -6.00 -9.13
CA LEU A 20 -25.16 -5.13 -9.62
C LEU A 20 -25.54 -3.65 -9.72
N SER A 21 -26.82 -3.27 -9.67
CA SER A 21 -27.23 -1.86 -9.75
C SER A 21 -26.80 -1.01 -8.56
N ARG A 22 -26.42 -1.63 -7.43
CA ARG A 22 -25.79 -0.94 -6.29
C ARG A 22 -24.30 -0.64 -6.48
N ILE A 23 -23.65 -1.36 -7.39
CA ILE A 23 -22.22 -1.17 -7.72
C ILE A 23 -22.08 -0.11 -8.81
N GLU A 24 -23.09 0.03 -9.68
CA GLU A 24 -23.11 1.00 -10.79
C GLU A 24 -23.58 2.42 -10.38
N THR A 25 -24.17 2.60 -9.21
CA THR A 25 -24.41 3.93 -8.68
C THR A 25 -23.08 4.46 -8.14
N GLY A 26 -22.27 5.03 -9.03
CA GLY A 26 -21.06 5.78 -8.64
C GLY A 26 -21.37 6.75 -7.50
N ALA A 27 -20.34 7.18 -6.76
CA ALA A 27 -20.47 8.12 -5.67
C ALA A 27 -21.36 9.30 -6.10
N LYS A 28 -22.58 9.37 -5.57
CA LYS A 28 -23.47 10.51 -5.82
C LYS A 28 -23.05 11.61 -4.87
N VAL A 29 -22.82 12.79 -5.44
CA VAL A 29 -22.61 14.00 -4.64
C VAL A 29 -23.86 14.19 -3.77
N ASP A 30 -23.66 14.39 -2.46
CA ASP A 30 -24.73 14.76 -1.56
C ASP A 30 -25.35 16.08 -2.04
N PRO A 31 -26.67 16.14 -2.31
CA PRO A 31 -27.30 17.37 -2.74
C PRO A 31 -27.08 18.54 -1.81
N ALA A 32 -26.90 18.29 -0.51
CA ALA A 32 -26.60 19.32 0.48
C ALA A 32 -25.20 19.93 0.30
N LEU A 33 -24.30 19.26 -0.42
CA LEU A 33 -22.96 19.72 -0.71
C LEU A 33 -22.80 20.28 -2.14
N ALA A 34 -23.87 20.32 -2.93
CA ALA A 34 -23.81 20.74 -4.33
C ALA A 34 -23.30 22.19 -4.50
N ASP A 35 -23.57 23.05 -3.53
CA ASP A 35 -23.17 24.46 -3.54
C ASP A 35 -21.84 24.72 -2.79
N VAL A 36 -21.20 23.68 -2.27
CA VAL A 36 -19.90 23.81 -1.58
C VAL A 36 -18.80 23.95 -2.61
N SER A 37 -18.19 25.12 -2.68
CA SER A 37 -17.02 25.35 -3.54
C SER A 37 -15.80 24.63 -2.99
N VAL A 38 -15.25 23.68 -3.75
CA VAL A 38 -13.98 23.03 -3.44
C VAL A 38 -12.86 23.87 -4.03
N VAL A 39 -12.05 24.48 -3.15
CA VAL A 39 -10.87 25.24 -3.55
C VAL A 39 -9.66 24.33 -3.43
N LEU A 40 -9.09 23.91 -4.56
CA LEU A 40 -7.84 23.16 -4.57
C LEU A 40 -6.66 24.11 -4.45
N PRO A 41 -5.59 23.74 -3.73
CA PRO A 41 -4.34 24.48 -3.77
C PRO A 41 -3.77 24.48 -5.19
N PRO A 42 -2.88 25.42 -5.54
CA PRO A 42 -2.22 25.43 -6.85
C PRO A 42 -1.53 24.08 -7.12
N ALA A 43 -1.66 23.59 -8.35
CA ALA A 43 -1.01 22.35 -8.77
C ALA A 43 0.53 22.53 -8.72
N ARG A 44 1.24 21.51 -8.23
CA ARG A 44 2.70 21.49 -8.10
C ARG A 44 3.29 20.43 -9.02
N VAL A 45 4.38 20.80 -9.69
CA VAL A 45 5.22 19.84 -10.39
C VAL A 45 5.94 18.98 -9.35
N ASN A 46 5.87 17.66 -9.51
CA ASN A 46 6.52 16.72 -8.63
C ASN A 46 7.74 16.11 -9.34
N GLU A 47 8.93 16.43 -8.86
CA GLU A 47 10.19 15.95 -9.44
C GLU A 47 10.59 14.56 -8.91
N THR A 48 10.01 14.14 -7.80
CA THR A 48 10.31 12.87 -7.14
C THR A 48 9.04 12.11 -6.78
N TRP A 49 9.13 10.80 -6.82
CA TRP A 49 8.12 9.87 -6.27
C TRP A 49 8.87 8.84 -5.41
N ALA A 50 9.41 9.32 -4.30
CA ALA A 50 10.46 8.63 -3.55
C ALA A 50 10.00 7.34 -2.88
N GLN A 51 8.73 7.23 -2.54
CA GLN A 51 8.17 6.09 -1.80
C GLN A 51 6.79 5.73 -2.35
N ALA A 52 6.26 4.56 -1.97
CA ALA A 52 4.87 4.23 -2.22
C ALA A 52 3.97 5.36 -1.71
N GLY A 53 3.04 5.86 -2.54
CA GLY A 53 2.24 7.05 -2.24
C GLY A 53 3.00 8.38 -2.32
N GLY A 54 4.20 8.42 -2.93
CA GLY A 54 4.99 9.62 -3.21
C GLY A 54 5.99 9.99 -2.11
N ASN A 55 5.60 9.92 -0.86
CA ASN A 55 6.43 10.23 0.32
C ASN A 55 6.07 9.35 1.52
N ALA A 56 6.77 9.54 2.64
CA ALA A 56 6.54 8.74 3.84
C ALA A 56 5.12 8.89 4.43
N ALA A 57 4.52 10.06 4.34
CA ALA A 57 3.16 10.33 4.83
C ALA A 57 2.06 9.83 3.87
N LYS A 58 2.42 9.44 2.64
CA LYS A 58 1.52 9.02 1.55
C LYS A 58 0.58 10.14 1.08
N SER A 59 0.86 11.38 1.43
CA SER A 59 0.14 12.58 1.02
C SER A 59 1.00 13.40 0.08
N TYR A 60 0.54 13.64 -1.12
CA TYR A 60 1.26 14.39 -2.16
C TYR A 60 0.49 15.63 -2.66
N GLY A 61 -0.72 15.85 -2.19
CA GLY A 61 -1.55 17.01 -2.52
C GLY A 61 -1.91 17.08 -4.01
N HIS A 62 -2.14 18.30 -4.49
CA HIS A 62 -2.54 18.56 -5.88
C HIS A 62 -1.32 18.57 -6.82
N LEU A 63 -1.17 17.49 -7.59
CA LEU A 63 -0.09 17.33 -8.56
C LEU A 63 -0.41 18.00 -9.90
N ALA A 64 0.58 18.65 -10.50
CA ALA A 64 0.47 19.16 -11.87
C ALA A 64 0.54 17.98 -12.85
N LEU A 65 -0.43 17.90 -13.74
CA LEU A 65 -0.46 16.97 -14.86
C LEU A 65 -0.83 17.73 -16.13
N ALA A 66 -0.21 17.37 -17.24
CA ALA A 66 -0.58 17.94 -18.54
C ALA A 66 -2.01 17.53 -18.92
N ASP A 67 -2.77 18.42 -19.56
CA ASP A 67 -4.14 18.13 -20.03
C ASP A 67 -4.17 16.93 -21.00
N THR A 68 -3.11 16.74 -21.76
CA THR A 68 -2.92 15.63 -22.69
C THR A 68 -1.62 14.90 -22.40
N PRO A 69 -1.60 13.97 -21.42
CA PRO A 69 -0.39 13.21 -21.11
C PRO A 69 -0.01 12.30 -22.28
N SER A 70 1.28 12.28 -22.63
CA SER A 70 1.84 11.41 -23.64
C SER A 70 2.81 10.41 -23.03
N ARG A 71 2.93 9.23 -23.67
CA ARG A 71 3.91 8.24 -23.24
C ARG A 71 5.32 8.70 -23.59
N LEU A 72 6.19 8.81 -22.58
CA LEU A 72 7.62 9.10 -22.80
C LEU A 72 8.37 7.85 -23.27
N PHE A 73 8.18 6.73 -22.59
CA PHE A 73 8.84 5.45 -22.90
C PHE A 73 8.03 4.25 -22.38
N SER A 74 8.52 3.06 -22.66
CA SER A 74 8.05 1.81 -22.08
C SER A 74 9.25 0.93 -21.79
N VAL A 75 9.28 0.31 -20.62
CA VAL A 75 10.36 -0.61 -20.19
C VAL A 75 9.78 -1.97 -19.82
N ASN A 76 10.57 -3.03 -20.04
CA ASN A 76 10.23 -4.36 -19.60
C ASN A 76 10.86 -4.62 -18.23
N VAL A 77 10.07 -5.16 -17.30
CA VAL A 77 10.51 -5.56 -15.96
C VAL A 77 10.42 -7.07 -15.85
N GLU A 78 11.51 -7.70 -15.45
CA GLU A 78 11.59 -9.17 -15.33
C GLU A 78 10.72 -9.72 -14.21
N GLY A 79 10.29 -10.97 -14.36
CA GLY A 79 9.58 -11.72 -13.33
C GLY A 79 8.10 -11.41 -13.20
N ALA A 80 7.55 -10.42 -13.93
CA ALA A 80 6.14 -10.16 -13.97
C ALA A 80 5.39 -11.19 -14.83
N SER A 81 4.23 -11.65 -14.36
CA SER A 81 3.32 -12.52 -15.09
C SER A 81 1.88 -12.25 -14.65
N GLN A 82 0.90 -12.87 -15.33
CA GLN A 82 -0.51 -12.77 -14.90
C GLN A 82 -0.73 -13.29 -13.46
N ARG A 83 0.09 -14.22 -12.99
CA ARG A 83 0.04 -14.80 -11.63
C ARG A 83 0.95 -14.07 -10.64
N ARG A 84 1.94 -13.30 -11.12
CA ARG A 84 2.88 -12.53 -10.31
C ARG A 84 2.88 -11.09 -10.80
N ARG A 85 1.98 -10.30 -10.26
CA ARG A 85 1.95 -8.87 -10.54
C ARG A 85 3.10 -8.19 -9.78
N LEU A 86 3.51 -7.02 -10.23
CA LEU A 86 4.39 -6.15 -9.45
C LEU A 86 3.68 -5.84 -8.13
N GLY A 87 4.36 -6.11 -7.01
CA GLY A 87 3.78 -5.91 -5.68
C GLY A 87 3.73 -4.43 -5.28
N ALA A 88 4.59 -3.60 -5.86
CA ALA A 88 4.72 -2.19 -5.53
C ALA A 88 4.86 -1.31 -6.77
N SER A 89 4.48 -0.06 -6.63
CA SER A 89 4.69 0.97 -7.65
C SER A 89 6.18 1.29 -7.81
N PRO A 90 6.61 1.72 -9.00
CA PRO A 90 7.95 2.30 -9.19
C PRO A 90 8.14 3.52 -8.29
N VAL A 91 9.39 3.75 -7.88
CA VAL A 91 9.77 4.98 -7.17
C VAL A 91 10.76 5.78 -8.02
N ILE A 92 10.78 7.09 -7.84
CA ILE A 92 11.60 8.03 -8.61
C ILE A 92 12.37 8.94 -7.66
N GLY A 93 13.67 9.00 -7.85
CA GLY A 93 14.58 9.90 -7.14
C GLY A 93 15.87 10.10 -7.96
N ASP A 94 16.51 11.25 -7.84
CA ASP A 94 17.73 11.61 -8.56
C ASP A 94 17.70 11.36 -10.07
N GLY A 95 16.55 11.63 -10.72
CA GLY A 95 16.37 11.39 -12.15
C GLY A 95 16.36 9.92 -12.58
N MET A 96 16.28 9.01 -11.65
CA MET A 96 16.17 7.56 -11.89
C MET A 96 14.83 7.01 -11.42
N MET A 97 14.35 6.01 -12.13
CA MET A 97 13.18 5.21 -11.77
C MET A 97 13.66 3.82 -11.31
N PHE A 98 13.19 3.39 -10.15
CA PHE A 98 13.53 2.10 -9.53
C PHE A 98 12.30 1.20 -9.48
N VAL A 99 12.45 -0.03 -9.95
CA VAL A 99 11.35 -1.00 -10.05
C VAL A 99 11.78 -2.33 -9.47
N VAL A 100 11.02 -2.86 -8.51
CA VAL A 100 11.19 -4.21 -8.00
C VAL A 100 10.33 -5.15 -8.84
N GLY A 101 10.97 -6.10 -9.51
CA GLY A 101 10.32 -7.10 -10.34
C GLY A 101 9.63 -8.20 -9.54
N GLY A 102 8.81 -9.00 -10.21
CA GLY A 102 8.12 -10.14 -9.60
C GLY A 102 9.05 -11.29 -9.13
N ASN A 103 10.33 -11.20 -9.42
CA ASN A 103 11.39 -12.10 -8.94
C ASN A 103 12.18 -11.53 -7.75
N GLY A 104 11.79 -10.36 -7.23
CA GLY A 104 12.50 -9.65 -6.17
C GLY A 104 13.74 -8.87 -6.62
N ALA A 105 14.10 -8.89 -7.92
CA ALA A 105 15.22 -8.11 -8.43
C ALA A 105 14.83 -6.63 -8.60
N LEU A 106 15.74 -5.74 -8.27
CA LEU A 106 15.61 -4.30 -8.49
C LEU A 106 16.29 -3.89 -9.79
N THR A 107 15.63 -3.09 -10.60
CA THR A 107 16.23 -2.46 -11.78
C THR A 107 16.07 -0.95 -11.72
N ALA A 108 17.15 -0.25 -12.00
CA ALA A 108 17.19 1.21 -12.14
C ALA A 108 17.19 1.62 -13.61
N PHE A 109 16.35 2.57 -13.94
CA PHE A 109 16.21 3.16 -15.26
C PHE A 109 16.40 4.66 -15.16
N ASP A 110 16.85 5.27 -16.21
CA ASP A 110 16.79 6.71 -16.40
C ASP A 110 15.32 7.15 -16.49
N ALA A 111 14.90 8.10 -15.66
CA ALA A 111 13.49 8.49 -15.54
C ALA A 111 12.98 9.30 -16.76
N GLN A 112 13.85 9.83 -17.59
CA GLN A 112 13.48 10.58 -18.80
C GLN A 112 13.46 9.71 -20.06
N THR A 113 14.42 8.79 -20.16
CA THR A 113 14.65 8.02 -21.39
C THR A 113 14.22 6.56 -21.29
N GLY A 114 14.06 6.04 -20.08
CA GLY A 114 13.82 4.62 -19.83
C GLY A 114 15.07 3.72 -20.04
N ALA A 115 16.24 4.31 -20.26
CA ALA A 115 17.47 3.53 -20.43
C ALA A 115 17.83 2.83 -19.12
N ARG A 116 18.13 1.53 -19.19
CA ARG A 116 18.57 0.74 -18.04
C ARG A 116 19.93 1.25 -17.55
N ARG A 117 20.05 1.58 -16.28
CA ARG A 117 21.28 2.06 -15.64
C ARG A 117 22.04 0.91 -14.98
N TRP A 118 21.38 0.22 -14.04
CA TRP A 118 21.94 -0.91 -13.31
C TRP A 118 20.83 -1.85 -12.82
N GLY A 119 21.20 -2.96 -12.22
CA GLY A 119 20.27 -3.90 -11.60
C GLY A 119 20.91 -4.62 -10.43
N TYR A 120 20.11 -4.93 -9.43
CA TYR A 120 20.48 -5.71 -8.27
C TYR A 120 19.63 -6.99 -8.20
N ASN A 121 20.30 -8.13 -8.02
CA ASN A 121 19.64 -9.41 -7.81
C ASN A 121 19.92 -9.87 -6.37
N PRO A 122 18.89 -10.09 -5.53
CA PRO A 122 19.06 -10.49 -4.13
C PRO A 122 19.66 -11.90 -3.96
N GLY A 123 19.81 -12.68 -5.02
CA GLY A 123 20.37 -14.03 -4.95
C GLY A 123 19.46 -15.04 -4.26
N VAL A 124 18.15 -14.87 -4.39
CA VAL A 124 17.16 -15.77 -3.76
C VAL A 124 17.35 -17.20 -4.25
N ALA A 125 17.40 -18.15 -3.32
CA ALA A 125 17.54 -19.58 -3.62
C ALA A 125 16.40 -20.06 -4.54
N ASN A 126 16.69 -20.99 -5.45
CA ASN A 126 15.74 -21.43 -6.50
C ASN A 126 14.39 -21.90 -5.95
N ASN A 127 14.38 -22.60 -4.82
CA ASN A 127 13.17 -23.07 -4.15
C ASN A 127 12.34 -21.93 -3.51
N LEU A 128 12.94 -20.77 -3.26
CA LEU A 128 12.27 -19.59 -2.67
C LEU A 128 11.92 -18.51 -3.70
N LYS A 129 12.43 -18.60 -4.94
CA LYS A 129 12.10 -17.64 -6.01
C LYS A 129 10.61 -17.41 -6.22
N PRO A 130 9.73 -18.43 -6.11
CA PRO A 130 8.29 -18.21 -6.22
C PRO A 130 7.71 -17.31 -5.12
N SER A 131 8.40 -17.18 -3.99
CA SER A 131 7.97 -16.38 -2.83
C SER A 131 8.66 -15.02 -2.77
N ALA A 132 9.58 -14.70 -3.69
CA ALA A 132 10.35 -13.45 -3.66
C ALA A 132 9.52 -12.18 -4.01
N PHE A 133 8.32 -12.37 -4.58
CA PHE A 133 7.42 -11.24 -4.90
C PHE A 133 6.79 -10.65 -3.64
N GLY A 134 6.25 -9.43 -3.75
CA GLY A 134 5.47 -8.78 -2.68
C GLY A 134 6.23 -7.69 -1.92
N GLY A 135 7.50 -7.49 -2.25
CA GLY A 135 8.28 -6.36 -1.77
C GLY A 135 8.19 -5.13 -2.67
N GLY A 136 8.89 -4.08 -2.29
CA GLY A 136 9.00 -2.84 -3.03
C GLY A 136 10.24 -2.06 -2.66
N ALA A 137 10.37 -0.85 -3.18
CA ALA A 137 11.50 0.02 -2.93
C ALA A 137 11.05 1.41 -2.45
N SER A 138 11.96 2.10 -1.77
CA SER A 138 11.85 3.50 -1.41
C SER A 138 13.21 4.18 -1.56
N TYR A 139 13.19 5.39 -2.09
CA TYR A 139 14.36 6.24 -2.27
C TYR A 139 14.46 7.23 -1.11
N ASP A 140 15.65 7.45 -0.59
CA ASP A 140 15.94 8.52 0.35
C ASP A 140 17.43 8.89 0.29
N ASP A 141 17.70 10.16 0.07
CA ASP A 141 19.06 10.76 0.13
C ASP A 141 20.14 9.90 -0.56
N GLY A 142 19.98 9.62 -1.85
CA GLY A 142 20.95 8.86 -2.66
C GLY A 142 21.00 7.35 -2.36
N LYS A 143 20.07 6.82 -1.59
CA LYS A 143 19.96 5.40 -1.25
C LYS A 143 18.62 4.82 -1.66
N ILE A 144 18.64 3.54 -1.99
CA ILE A 144 17.45 2.74 -2.18
C ILE A 144 17.36 1.72 -1.06
N TYR A 145 16.21 1.68 -0.42
CA TYR A 145 15.84 0.65 0.53
C TYR A 145 14.79 -0.25 -0.11
N MET A 146 15.05 -1.53 -0.17
CA MET A 146 14.13 -2.49 -0.77
C MET A 146 13.81 -3.63 0.17
N THR A 147 12.62 -4.17 0.00
CA THR A 147 12.14 -5.37 0.67
C THR A 147 11.82 -6.44 -0.36
N ASP A 148 11.84 -7.70 0.04
CA ASP A 148 11.34 -8.80 -0.77
C ASP A 148 10.44 -9.76 0.02
N GLY A 149 9.76 -10.66 -0.71
CA GLY A 149 8.82 -11.61 -0.14
C GLY A 149 9.47 -12.75 0.65
N VAL A 150 10.80 -12.86 0.69
CA VAL A 150 11.52 -13.86 1.50
C VAL A 150 12.05 -13.27 2.82
N GLY A 151 11.87 -11.96 3.03
CA GLY A 151 12.18 -11.30 4.30
C GLY A 151 13.45 -10.48 4.32
N ASP A 152 14.10 -10.29 3.18
CA ASP A 152 15.30 -9.45 3.09
C ASP A 152 14.93 -7.96 3.05
N VAL A 153 15.70 -7.16 3.79
CA VAL A 153 15.74 -5.69 3.67
C VAL A 153 17.15 -5.32 3.24
N VAL A 154 17.26 -4.56 2.18
CA VAL A 154 18.55 -4.21 1.56
C VAL A 154 18.64 -2.71 1.35
N ALA A 155 19.74 -2.10 1.75
CA ALA A 155 20.10 -0.73 1.38
C ALA A 155 21.16 -0.76 0.27
N LEU A 156 20.92 0.01 -0.77
CA LEU A 156 21.77 0.12 -1.95
C LEU A 156 22.11 1.60 -2.22
N ASN A 157 23.26 1.86 -2.80
CA ASN A 157 23.54 3.15 -3.41
C ASN A 157 22.65 3.34 -4.65
N ALA A 158 21.91 4.43 -4.71
CA ALA A 158 21.01 4.71 -5.83
C ALA A 158 21.76 4.91 -7.15
N SER A 159 23.00 5.38 -7.12
CA SER A 159 23.79 5.70 -8.31
C SER A 159 24.28 4.47 -9.07
N ASP A 160 24.61 3.36 -8.37
CA ASP A 160 25.26 2.18 -8.98
C ASP A 160 24.72 0.83 -8.52
N GLY A 161 23.81 0.81 -7.54
CA GLY A 161 23.22 -0.42 -6.99
C GLY A 161 24.15 -1.22 -6.09
N SER A 162 25.29 -0.67 -5.66
CA SER A 162 26.17 -1.35 -4.69
C SER A 162 25.49 -1.49 -3.34
N VAL A 163 25.66 -2.65 -2.70
CA VAL A 163 25.03 -2.95 -1.40
C VAL A 163 25.73 -2.19 -0.28
N ILE A 164 24.96 -1.44 0.49
CA ILE A 164 25.46 -0.79 1.72
C ILE A 164 25.32 -1.76 2.88
N TRP A 165 24.13 -2.34 3.05
CA TRP A 165 23.87 -3.39 4.02
C TRP A 165 22.69 -4.26 3.58
N LYS A 166 22.63 -5.47 4.13
CA LYS A 166 21.51 -6.42 3.93
C LYS A 166 21.23 -7.12 5.23
N VAL A 167 19.97 -7.16 5.64
CA VAL A 167 19.50 -7.82 6.86
C VAL A 167 18.19 -8.57 6.60
N LYS A 168 17.91 -9.51 7.50
CA LYS A 168 16.66 -10.27 7.50
C LYS A 168 16.05 -10.19 8.91
N PRO A 169 15.23 -9.16 9.20
CA PRO A 169 14.73 -8.95 10.55
C PRO A 169 13.75 -10.04 11.00
N SER A 170 13.01 -10.64 10.06
CA SER A 170 12.02 -11.67 10.35
C SER A 170 11.74 -12.54 9.12
N GLY A 171 10.56 -13.14 9.05
CA GLY A 171 10.03 -13.91 7.91
C GLY A 171 9.62 -13.02 6.74
N PRO A 172 8.75 -13.53 5.86
CA PRO A 172 8.28 -12.84 4.67
C PRO A 172 7.77 -11.44 4.96
N LEU A 173 8.26 -10.45 4.21
CA LEU A 173 7.82 -9.06 4.27
C LEU A 173 6.66 -8.81 3.30
N ARG A 174 5.93 -7.74 3.52
CA ARG A 174 4.88 -7.25 2.64
C ARG A 174 5.05 -5.76 2.36
N GLY A 175 4.72 -5.36 1.15
CA GLY A 175 4.75 -3.96 0.74
C GLY A 175 6.13 -3.33 0.66
N SER A 176 6.14 -2.06 0.31
CA SER A 176 7.34 -1.25 0.25
C SER A 176 7.78 -0.81 1.66
N PRO A 177 9.07 -0.62 1.89
CA PRO A 177 9.54 0.01 3.12
C PRO A 177 9.11 1.47 3.16
N THR A 178 8.87 2.02 4.34
CA THR A 178 8.67 3.46 4.53
C THR A 178 9.88 4.04 5.25
N VAL A 179 10.45 5.09 4.69
CA VAL A 179 11.66 5.74 5.21
C VAL A 179 11.31 7.09 5.81
N ALA A 180 11.56 7.26 7.09
CA ALA A 180 11.36 8.52 7.80
C ALA A 180 12.19 8.56 9.08
N PHE A 181 12.55 9.74 9.54
CA PHE A 181 13.22 9.96 10.83
C PHE A 181 14.53 9.17 11.01
N GLY A 182 15.25 8.88 9.92
CA GLY A 182 16.46 8.04 9.94
C GLY A 182 16.20 6.55 10.20
N SER A 183 14.94 6.12 10.09
CA SER A 183 14.49 4.74 10.26
C SER A 183 13.78 4.22 9.02
N ILE A 184 13.77 2.90 8.89
CA ILE A 184 13.05 2.18 7.85
C ILE A 184 11.99 1.32 8.55
N PHE A 185 10.73 1.55 8.18
CA PHE A 185 9.60 0.79 8.72
C PHE A 185 9.17 -0.25 7.70
N VAL A 186 9.16 -1.51 8.11
CA VAL A 186 8.76 -2.65 7.26
C VAL A 186 7.73 -3.50 7.99
N MET A 187 6.81 -4.08 7.21
CA MET A 187 5.78 -4.96 7.74
C MET A 187 5.99 -6.39 7.25
N THR A 188 5.69 -7.34 8.11
CA THR A 188 5.72 -8.76 7.79
C THR A 188 4.33 -9.29 7.44
N GLN A 189 4.28 -10.46 6.80
CA GLN A 189 3.02 -11.13 6.47
C GLN A 189 2.27 -11.65 7.70
N ASP A 190 2.97 -11.84 8.82
CA ASP A 190 2.41 -12.27 10.11
C ASP A 190 2.09 -11.11 11.07
N ASN A 191 1.80 -9.92 10.52
CA ASN A 191 1.34 -8.74 11.26
C ASN A 191 2.33 -8.20 12.29
N GLN A 192 3.61 -8.15 11.94
CA GLN A 192 4.62 -7.43 12.73
C GLN A 192 5.09 -6.19 11.97
N ILE A 193 5.46 -5.16 12.71
CA ILE A 193 6.17 -3.99 12.19
C ILE A 193 7.55 -3.93 12.83
N PHE A 194 8.56 -3.67 12.02
CA PHE A 194 9.95 -3.44 12.46
C PHE A 194 10.37 -2.03 12.08
N ALA A 195 11.07 -1.36 12.99
CA ALA A 195 11.86 -0.18 12.67
C ALA A 195 13.33 -0.58 12.65
N LEU A 196 13.98 -0.29 11.53
CA LEU A 196 15.39 -0.53 11.32
C LEU A 196 16.13 0.79 11.22
N ASN A 197 17.34 0.86 11.73
CA ASN A 197 18.22 2.00 11.52
C ASN A 197 18.60 2.11 10.05
N ALA A 198 18.35 3.26 9.42
CA ALA A 198 18.58 3.45 7.98
C ALA A 198 20.09 3.36 7.62
N THR A 199 21.00 3.62 8.56
CA THR A 199 22.44 3.61 8.31
C THR A 199 23.03 2.20 8.27
N ASN A 200 22.57 1.30 9.15
CA ASN A 200 23.21 -0.02 9.34
C ASN A 200 22.25 -1.22 9.32
N GLY A 201 20.92 -0.98 9.24
CA GLY A 201 19.91 -2.03 9.21
C GLY A 201 19.61 -2.70 10.56
N GLU A 202 20.17 -2.22 11.66
CA GLU A 202 19.90 -2.78 12.99
C GLU A 202 18.45 -2.55 13.41
N VAL A 203 17.81 -3.56 14.01
CA VAL A 203 16.47 -3.44 14.55
C VAL A 203 16.50 -2.50 15.77
N GLN A 204 15.75 -1.40 15.67
CA GLN A 204 15.58 -0.43 16.75
C GLN A 204 14.44 -0.84 17.68
N TRP A 205 13.34 -1.28 17.11
CA TRP A 205 12.18 -1.81 17.81
C TRP A 205 11.32 -2.67 16.88
N GLN A 206 10.47 -3.48 17.49
CA GLN A 206 9.44 -4.26 16.78
C GLN A 206 8.17 -4.26 17.61
N GLU A 207 7.02 -4.30 16.91
CA GLU A 207 5.70 -4.41 17.50
C GLU A 207 4.83 -5.37 16.66
N SER A 208 3.77 -5.87 17.25
CA SER A 208 2.87 -6.81 16.60
C SER A 208 1.43 -6.30 16.69
N GLY A 209 0.68 -6.45 15.61
CA GLY A 209 -0.77 -6.38 15.65
C GLY A 209 -1.36 -7.64 16.31
N SER A 210 -2.66 -7.65 16.54
CA SER A 210 -3.29 -8.87 17.06
C SER A 210 -3.16 -10.02 16.04
N SER A 211 -2.86 -11.21 16.56
CA SER A 211 -2.78 -12.41 15.75
C SER A 211 -4.19 -12.88 15.40
N THR A 212 -4.65 -12.59 14.20
CA THR A 212 -5.84 -13.20 13.62
C THR A 212 -5.45 -14.13 12.48
N GLN A 213 -6.37 -15.04 12.14
CA GLN A 213 -6.19 -15.99 11.04
C GLN A 213 -5.70 -15.26 9.78
N ALA A 214 -4.81 -15.91 9.03
CA ALA A 214 -4.24 -15.40 7.80
C ALA A 214 -5.30 -14.75 6.90
N GLY A 215 -5.24 -13.41 6.79
CA GLY A 215 -5.99 -12.64 5.82
C GLY A 215 -5.40 -12.80 4.42
N VAL A 216 -6.06 -12.24 3.42
CA VAL A 216 -5.47 -12.07 2.09
C VAL A 216 -4.32 -11.07 2.27
N PHE A 217 -3.13 -11.44 1.80
CA PHE A 217 -1.92 -10.65 1.98
C PHE A 217 -2.01 -9.31 1.26
N GLY A 218 -2.28 -8.25 2.01
CA GLY A 218 -2.17 -6.89 1.54
C GLY A 218 -0.72 -6.46 1.33
N VAL A 219 -0.53 -5.45 0.49
CA VAL A 219 0.77 -4.84 0.18
C VAL A 219 0.92 -3.46 0.81
N ALA A 220 0.05 -3.09 1.74
CA ALA A 220 0.05 -1.78 2.38
C ALA A 220 1.38 -1.52 3.10
N ALA A 221 1.98 -0.39 2.78
CA ALA A 221 3.14 0.15 3.49
C ALA A 221 2.66 1.05 4.65
N PRO A 222 3.38 1.11 5.78
CA PRO A 222 3.05 2.06 6.83
C PRO A 222 3.22 3.50 6.35
N ALA A 223 2.48 4.43 6.93
CA ALA A 223 2.71 5.86 6.74
C ALA A 223 3.50 6.42 7.93
N ALA A 224 4.36 7.40 7.67
CA ALA A 224 5.14 8.04 8.72
C ALA A 224 5.15 9.56 8.56
N GLY A 225 4.89 10.27 9.64
CA GLY A 225 4.87 11.73 9.67
C GLY A 225 4.62 12.26 11.07
N GLN A 226 5.08 13.46 11.34
CA GLN A 226 4.88 14.17 12.61
C GLN A 226 5.22 13.32 13.87
N GLY A 227 6.31 12.54 13.79
CA GLY A 227 6.75 11.69 14.90
C GLY A 227 5.96 10.39 15.12
N THR A 228 5.04 10.08 14.20
CA THR A 228 4.14 8.93 14.31
C THR A 228 4.29 8.02 13.10
N VAL A 229 4.17 6.72 13.33
CA VAL A 229 4.10 5.67 12.30
C VAL A 229 2.74 5.02 12.39
N ILE A 230 2.01 5.01 11.28
CA ILE A 230 0.68 4.40 11.19
C ILE A 230 0.81 3.10 10.41
N ALA A 231 0.45 2.00 11.05
CA ALA A 231 0.45 0.67 10.46
C ALA A 231 -0.98 0.11 10.34
N GLY A 232 -1.31 -0.38 9.14
CA GLY A 232 -2.55 -1.13 8.89
C GLY A 232 -2.25 -2.63 8.85
N TYR A 233 -3.07 -3.43 9.51
CA TYR A 233 -2.89 -4.86 9.67
C TYR A 233 -3.98 -5.67 8.95
N SER A 234 -3.67 -6.93 8.63
CA SER A 234 -4.62 -7.86 8.00
C SER A 234 -5.82 -8.22 8.88
N SER A 235 -5.74 -7.92 10.17
CA SER A 235 -6.85 -8.00 11.11
C SER A 235 -7.88 -6.88 10.98
N GLY A 236 -7.60 -5.85 10.14
CA GLY A 236 -8.37 -4.61 10.07
C GLY A 236 -8.01 -3.61 11.17
N GLU A 237 -6.98 -3.90 11.97
CA GLU A 237 -6.46 -2.95 12.96
C GLU A 237 -5.65 -1.85 12.28
N LEU A 238 -5.77 -0.66 12.83
CA LEU A 238 -4.95 0.51 12.53
C LEU A 238 -4.27 0.93 13.83
N ILE A 239 -2.95 0.92 13.86
CA ILE A 239 -2.19 1.25 15.07
C ILE A 239 -1.23 2.41 14.77
N ALA A 240 -1.23 3.40 15.63
CA ALA A 240 -0.26 4.48 15.65
C ALA A 240 0.86 4.17 16.64
N HIS A 241 2.08 4.19 16.17
CA HIS A 241 3.27 3.97 16.95
C HIS A 241 4.13 5.23 17.04
N ARG A 242 4.76 5.43 18.16
CA ARG A 242 5.81 6.43 18.29
C ARG A 242 7.05 5.96 17.54
N TYR A 243 7.60 6.81 16.68
CA TYR A 243 8.67 6.39 15.78
C TYR A 243 9.97 5.97 16.51
N GLU A 244 10.28 6.58 17.66
CA GLU A 244 11.54 6.34 18.36
C GLU A 244 11.63 4.96 19.04
N ASN A 245 10.51 4.41 19.48
CA ASN A 245 10.52 3.21 20.35
C ASN A 245 9.36 2.23 20.12
N GLY A 246 8.53 2.47 19.12
CA GLY A 246 7.41 1.59 18.77
C GLY A 246 6.20 1.66 19.71
N ARG A 247 6.27 2.46 20.80
CA ARG A 247 5.17 2.54 21.76
C ARG A 247 3.87 2.89 21.06
N THR A 248 2.82 2.11 21.31
CA THR A 248 1.48 2.39 20.82
C THR A 248 0.96 3.71 21.42
N LEU A 249 0.58 4.64 20.55
CA LEU A 249 -0.06 5.90 20.90
C LEU A 249 -1.58 5.72 20.97
N TRP A 250 -2.14 5.08 19.97
CA TRP A 250 -3.54 4.69 19.90
C TRP A 250 -3.72 3.53 18.92
N ALA A 251 -4.85 2.85 19.01
CA ALA A 251 -5.25 1.78 18.10
C ALA A 251 -6.76 1.84 17.86
N ASP A 252 -7.19 1.48 16.66
CA ASP A 252 -8.59 1.30 16.30
C ASP A 252 -8.74 0.15 15.30
N ALA A 253 -9.96 -0.30 15.07
CA ALA A 253 -10.26 -1.36 14.14
C ALA A 253 -11.29 -0.89 13.11
N LEU A 254 -10.99 -1.08 11.82
CA LEU A 254 -11.91 -0.83 10.70
C LEU A 254 -12.81 -2.04 10.41
N ALA A 255 -12.79 -3.06 11.26
CA ALA A 255 -13.62 -4.24 11.12
C ALA A 255 -15.11 -3.88 11.17
N LEU A 256 -15.91 -4.48 10.28
CA LEU A 256 -17.36 -4.35 10.30
C LEU A 256 -17.92 -4.99 11.59
N THR A 257 -18.55 -4.19 12.44
CA THR A 257 -19.28 -4.66 13.63
C THR A 257 -20.70 -5.14 13.30
N SER A 258 -21.05 -5.34 12.04
CA SER A 258 -22.37 -5.87 11.68
C SER A 258 -22.42 -7.38 11.84
N ILE A 259 -23.41 -7.85 12.57
CA ILE A 259 -23.83 -9.24 12.77
C ILE A 259 -24.40 -9.81 11.45
N SER A 260 -23.69 -9.71 10.34
CA SER A 260 -24.05 -10.46 9.15
C SER A 260 -23.09 -11.66 9.04
N THR A 261 -23.64 -12.82 9.29
CA THR A 261 -23.08 -14.16 9.14
C THR A 261 -22.66 -14.48 7.69
N GLN A 262 -22.13 -13.55 6.94
CA GLN A 262 -21.54 -13.84 5.64
C GLN A 262 -20.06 -14.13 5.83
N VAL A 263 -19.73 -15.39 5.77
CA VAL A 263 -18.40 -15.95 5.53
C VAL A 263 -17.82 -15.22 4.30
N GLY A 264 -16.91 -14.28 4.51
CA GLY A 264 -16.23 -13.59 3.41
C GLY A 264 -15.95 -12.09 3.57
N SER A 265 -16.29 -11.44 4.69
CA SER A 265 -15.84 -10.07 4.92
C SER A 265 -14.38 -10.06 5.38
N LEU A 266 -13.47 -10.07 4.42
CA LEU A 266 -12.06 -9.78 4.66
C LEU A 266 -11.98 -8.33 5.15
N THR A 267 -11.37 -8.12 6.31
CA THR A 267 -11.24 -6.80 6.95
C THR A 267 -9.84 -6.24 6.83
N ASP A 268 -9.05 -6.76 5.89
CA ASP A 268 -7.66 -6.39 5.68
C ASP A 268 -7.51 -4.91 5.30
N ILE A 269 -6.51 -4.24 5.84
CA ILE A 269 -6.10 -2.90 5.39
C ILE A 269 -5.03 -3.09 4.33
N ASP A 270 -5.45 -3.14 3.07
CA ASP A 270 -4.59 -3.34 1.91
C ASP A 270 -4.09 -2.01 1.31
N ALA A 271 -4.77 -0.92 1.60
CA ALA A 271 -4.40 0.41 1.17
C ALA A 271 -3.44 1.06 2.18
N ASP A 272 -2.43 1.77 1.70
CA ASP A 272 -1.53 2.53 2.57
C ASP A 272 -2.35 3.54 3.38
N PRO A 273 -2.17 3.65 4.70
CA PRO A 273 -2.69 4.77 5.48
C PRO A 273 -2.08 6.08 4.97
N ILE A 274 -2.79 7.18 5.14
CA ILE A 274 -2.31 8.51 4.74
C ILE A 274 -2.27 9.40 5.96
N ILE A 275 -1.19 10.16 6.12
CA ILE A 275 -1.08 11.23 7.11
C ILE A 275 -1.12 12.57 6.36
N ASP A 276 -2.14 13.38 6.63
CA ASP A 276 -2.26 14.70 6.05
C ASP A 276 -2.86 15.70 7.04
N ASN A 277 -2.24 16.88 7.17
CA ASN A 277 -2.72 17.98 8.00
C ASN A 277 -3.21 17.55 9.42
N GLY A 278 -2.42 16.72 10.12
CA GLY A 278 -2.73 16.24 11.46
C GLY A 278 -3.86 15.20 11.53
N ARG A 279 -4.21 14.61 10.40
CA ARG A 279 -5.21 13.55 10.27
C ARG A 279 -4.61 12.29 9.69
N VAL A 280 -5.24 11.17 9.99
CA VAL A 280 -4.96 9.86 9.39
C VAL A 280 -6.18 9.40 8.62
N TYR A 281 -5.97 8.95 7.39
CA TYR A 281 -7.02 8.35 6.57
C TYR A 281 -6.68 6.90 6.30
N ALA A 282 -7.61 6.00 6.52
CA ALA A 282 -7.43 4.58 6.30
C ALA A 282 -8.62 3.98 5.56
N LEU A 283 -8.32 3.04 4.66
CA LEU A 283 -9.31 2.33 3.85
C LEU A 283 -9.10 0.83 4.03
N GLY A 284 -10.14 0.15 4.51
CA GLY A 284 -10.16 -1.31 4.66
C GLY A 284 -10.89 -1.99 3.48
N GLN A 285 -10.45 -3.17 3.12
CA GLN A 285 -11.06 -4.00 2.06
C GLN A 285 -12.52 -4.38 2.39
N GLY A 286 -12.88 -4.44 3.67
CA GLY A 286 -14.24 -4.74 4.13
C GLY A 286 -15.26 -3.62 3.91
N GLY A 287 -14.90 -2.55 3.19
CA GLY A 287 -15.83 -1.49 2.79
C GLY A 287 -15.95 -0.35 3.78
N ARG A 288 -14.92 -0.03 4.54
CA ARG A 288 -14.87 1.14 5.40
C ARG A 288 -13.67 2.03 5.10
N MET A 289 -13.94 3.31 5.01
CA MET A 289 -12.96 4.38 5.05
C MET A 289 -13.20 5.21 6.31
N ALA A 290 -12.16 5.56 7.03
CA ALA A 290 -12.26 6.39 8.22
C ALA A 290 -11.15 7.43 8.26
N ALA A 291 -11.46 8.57 8.89
CA ALA A 291 -10.51 9.60 9.25
C ALA A 291 -10.38 9.70 10.76
N TYR A 292 -9.15 9.91 11.21
CA TYR A 292 -8.78 10.03 12.61
C TYR A 292 -7.97 11.30 12.84
N GLU A 293 -8.03 11.82 14.04
CA GLU A 293 -7.04 12.78 14.50
C GLU A 293 -5.72 12.06 14.79
N LEU A 294 -4.61 12.56 14.24
CA LEU A 294 -3.31 11.90 14.31
C LEU A 294 -2.81 11.68 15.74
N VAL A 295 -3.00 12.67 16.61
CA VAL A 295 -2.44 12.66 17.97
C VAL A 295 -3.25 11.79 18.91
N SER A 296 -4.57 11.93 18.89
CA SER A 296 -5.47 11.28 19.86
C SER A 296 -6.02 9.94 19.36
N GLY A 297 -6.03 9.71 18.04
CA GLY A 297 -6.71 8.57 17.44
C GLY A 297 -8.24 8.69 17.47
N GLN A 298 -8.78 9.87 17.82
CA GLN A 298 -10.21 10.07 17.77
C GLN A 298 -10.73 9.94 16.35
N ARG A 299 -11.70 9.05 16.13
CA ARG A 299 -12.36 8.90 14.84
C ARG A 299 -13.21 10.15 14.56
N ILE A 300 -12.89 10.86 13.46
CA ILE A 300 -13.57 12.09 13.04
C ILE A 300 -14.83 11.73 12.24
N TRP A 301 -14.69 10.82 11.29
CA TRP A 301 -15.78 10.28 10.47
C TRP A 301 -15.44 8.90 9.93
N GLU A 302 -16.48 8.18 9.52
CA GLU A 302 -16.37 6.94 8.79
C GLU A 302 -17.39 6.89 7.65
N LEU A 303 -17.02 6.23 6.56
CA LEU A 303 -17.86 6.02 5.39
C LEU A 303 -17.84 4.55 4.99
N ASN A 304 -18.99 4.04 4.54
CA ASN A 304 -19.07 2.73 3.90
C ASN A 304 -18.60 2.86 2.44
N LEU A 305 -17.32 2.69 2.23
CA LEU A 305 -16.67 2.78 0.93
C LEU A 305 -15.68 1.63 0.80
N ALA A 306 -15.92 0.74 -0.16
CA ALA A 306 -15.02 -0.37 -0.42
C ALA A 306 -13.89 0.06 -1.36
N GLY A 307 -12.67 -0.40 -1.08
CA GLY A 307 -11.52 -0.16 -1.94
C GLY A 307 -10.32 -0.98 -1.51
N ILE A 308 -9.40 -1.18 -2.44
CA ILE A 308 -8.14 -1.90 -2.25
C ILE A 308 -6.92 -1.04 -2.59
N SER A 309 -7.14 0.21 -2.97
CA SER A 309 -6.08 1.14 -3.34
C SER A 309 -6.13 2.37 -2.46
N THR A 310 -4.97 2.92 -2.15
CA THR A 310 -4.82 4.15 -1.37
C THR A 310 -5.59 5.30 -2.04
N PRO A 311 -6.49 5.97 -1.32
CA PRO A 311 -7.20 7.12 -1.85
C PRO A 311 -6.25 8.29 -2.07
N ALA A 312 -6.61 9.22 -2.96
CA ALA A 312 -5.95 10.51 -3.07
C ALA A 312 -6.64 11.52 -2.13
N ILE A 313 -5.84 12.36 -1.51
CA ILE A 313 -6.30 13.44 -0.62
C ILE A 313 -5.84 14.78 -1.20
#